data_bff655e6c52d9c7d69cbe97e0fa2f0c3
#
_entry.id   bff655e6c52d9c7d69cbe97e0fa2f0c3
#
_cell.length_a   1.000
_cell.length_b   1.000
_cell.length_c   1.000
_cell.angle_alpha   90.00
_cell.angle_beta   90.00
_cell.angle_gamma   90.00
#
_symmetry.space_group_name_H-M   'P 1'
#
loop_
_entity.id
_entity.type
_entity.pdbx_description
1 polymer ?
#
loop_
_entity_poly.entity_id
_entity_poly.type
_entity_poly.pdbx_seq_one_letter_code
_entity_poly.pdbx_strand_id
1 'polypeptide(L)'
;MYLQAYPLRGTLANQLALIASTSKINVEFGGIGPLVNVGALIDRDPQTFRKLKRVVIMGGSIDRGYGDPYAPPTRPQPEWNIMNDVPSAQKLFASGVPLYVMPLDSTQLKLDEVRREFLFRQSTALTDSLTLLYHLWGQQTPTLFDPMTIAFLDDPKLCPVQPIDVVVDGKGMTLRGTGAPNAQVCLHSDPEAFFKFYLGRVATR
;
A
#
# COMPACT_ATOMS: atom_id res chain seq x y z
N MET A 1 7.99 1.47 -20.22
CA MET A 1 7.87 0.02 -20.46
C MET A 1 7.10 -0.55 -19.28
N TYR A 2 5.79 -0.71 -19.43
CA TYR A 2 4.93 -1.20 -18.35
C TYR A 2 5.20 -2.71 -18.19
N LEU A 3 5.67 -3.13 -17.03
CA LEU A 3 5.61 -4.54 -16.64
C LEU A 3 4.15 -4.89 -16.44
N GLN A 4 3.55 -5.47 -17.47
CA GLN A 4 2.24 -6.08 -17.38
C GLN A 4 2.36 -7.22 -16.37
N ALA A 5 1.71 -7.08 -15.22
CA ALA A 5 1.63 -8.15 -14.22
C ALA A 5 0.94 -9.34 -14.89
N TYR A 6 1.72 -10.34 -15.31
CA TYR A 6 1.16 -11.61 -15.74
C TYR A 6 0.38 -12.20 -14.58
N PRO A 7 -0.87 -12.63 -14.79
CA PRO A 7 -1.61 -13.31 -13.75
C PRO A 7 -0.81 -14.57 -13.38
N LEU A 8 -0.25 -14.59 -12.19
CA LEU A 8 0.38 -15.79 -11.61
C LEU A 8 -0.72 -16.84 -11.40
N ARG A 9 -1.12 -17.48 -12.51
CA ARG A 9 -2.01 -18.64 -12.48
C ARG A 9 -1.28 -19.75 -11.72
N GLY A 10 -1.58 -19.91 -10.46
CA GLY A 10 -1.27 -21.13 -9.73
C GLY A 10 -0.45 -21.00 -8.44
N THR A 11 0.47 -20.04 -8.29
CA THR A 11 1.41 -20.07 -7.15
C THR A 11 0.89 -19.34 -5.90
N LEU A 12 0.42 -18.12 -6.01
CA LEU A 12 -0.05 -17.36 -4.83
C LEU A 12 -1.38 -17.92 -4.28
N ALA A 13 -2.32 -18.23 -5.18
CA ALA A 13 -3.61 -18.80 -4.81
C ALA A 13 -3.48 -20.22 -4.23
N ASN A 14 -2.51 -21.01 -4.71
CA ASN A 14 -2.25 -22.35 -4.16
C ASN A 14 -1.50 -22.29 -2.84
N GLN A 15 -0.59 -21.35 -2.65
CA GLN A 15 0.09 -21.12 -1.39
C GLN A 15 -0.88 -20.61 -0.32
N LEU A 16 -1.78 -19.71 -0.65
CA LEU A 16 -2.84 -19.24 0.25
C LEU A 16 -3.85 -20.34 0.58
N ALA A 17 -4.22 -21.21 -0.39
CA ALA A 17 -5.07 -22.35 -0.13
C ALA A 17 -4.40 -23.38 0.79
N LEU A 18 -3.09 -23.59 0.66
CA LEU A 18 -2.33 -24.48 1.56
C LEU A 18 -2.23 -23.90 2.98
N ILE A 19 -2.02 -22.60 3.12
CA ILE A 19 -2.02 -21.89 4.39
C ILE A 19 -3.42 -21.91 5.03
N ALA A 20 -4.47 -21.90 4.24
CA ALA A 20 -5.87 -21.84 4.66
C ALA A 20 -6.43 -23.16 5.23
N SER A 21 -5.73 -24.26 5.03
CA SER A 21 -6.13 -25.56 5.64
C SER A 21 -5.91 -25.61 7.16
N THR A 22 -5.20 -24.64 7.73
CA THR A 22 -5.01 -24.49 9.18
C THR A 22 -6.05 -23.53 9.79
N SER A 23 -6.56 -23.85 10.97
CA SER A 23 -7.72 -23.20 11.60
C SER A 23 -7.51 -21.73 12.03
N LYS A 24 -6.29 -21.21 12.00
CA LYS A 24 -5.96 -19.78 12.18
C LYS A 24 -4.78 -19.42 11.27
N ILE A 25 -5.04 -18.55 10.30
CA ILE A 25 -4.00 -18.06 9.42
C ILE A 25 -3.39 -16.81 10.05
N ASN A 26 -2.17 -16.94 10.59
CA ASN A 26 -1.40 -15.78 11.06
C ASN A 26 -0.65 -15.12 9.88
N VAL A 27 -1.34 -14.95 8.74
CA VAL A 27 -0.80 -14.35 7.53
C VAL A 27 -1.34 -12.93 7.38
N GLU A 28 -0.43 -12.02 7.17
CA GLU A 28 -0.69 -10.64 6.83
C GLU A 28 -0.39 -10.44 5.35
N PHE A 29 -1.26 -9.73 4.65
CA PHE A 29 -1.10 -9.47 3.22
C PHE A 29 -0.86 -7.97 2.99
N GLY A 30 0.23 -7.63 2.28
CA GLY A 30 0.54 -6.27 1.84
C GLY A 30 0.26 -6.10 0.36
N GLY A 31 -0.62 -5.17 -0.02
CA GLY A 31 -0.94 -4.82 -1.41
C GLY A 31 -0.37 -3.45 -1.78
N ILE A 32 0.52 -3.42 -2.79
CA ILE A 32 1.23 -2.22 -3.24
C ILE A 32 1.07 -1.97 -4.75
N GLY A 33 -0.05 -2.36 -5.31
CA GLY A 33 -0.37 -2.19 -6.73
C GLY A 33 -1.86 -2.41 -6.99
N PRO A 34 -2.31 -2.35 -8.26
CA PRO A 34 -3.69 -2.63 -8.63
C PRO A 34 -4.18 -3.99 -8.11
N LEU A 35 -5.41 -4.03 -7.62
CA LEU A 35 -5.92 -5.10 -6.76
C LEU A 35 -6.43 -6.36 -7.51
N VAL A 36 -6.08 -6.54 -8.78
CA VAL A 36 -6.53 -7.65 -9.65
C VAL A 36 -6.35 -9.02 -8.99
N ASN A 37 -5.17 -9.26 -8.40
CA ASN A 37 -4.86 -10.51 -7.73
C ASN A 37 -5.69 -10.71 -6.45
N VAL A 38 -5.97 -9.61 -5.74
CA VAL A 38 -6.80 -9.62 -4.53
C VAL A 38 -8.25 -9.94 -4.88
N GLY A 39 -8.79 -9.29 -5.93
CA GLY A 39 -10.13 -9.56 -6.44
C GLY A 39 -10.30 -11.00 -6.88
N ALA A 40 -9.34 -11.53 -7.63
CA ALA A 40 -9.35 -12.93 -8.08
C ALA A 40 -9.29 -13.93 -6.89
N LEU A 41 -8.54 -13.59 -5.84
CA LEU A 41 -8.46 -14.41 -4.63
C LEU A 41 -9.79 -14.41 -3.87
N ILE A 42 -10.43 -13.24 -3.73
CA ILE A 42 -11.75 -13.12 -3.09
C ILE A 42 -12.80 -13.92 -3.87
N ASP A 43 -12.81 -13.83 -5.22
CA ASP A 43 -13.73 -14.58 -6.06
C ASP A 43 -13.54 -16.11 -5.92
N ARG A 44 -12.29 -16.54 -5.78
CA ARG A 44 -11.95 -17.96 -5.69
C ARG A 44 -12.34 -18.59 -4.36
N ASP A 45 -12.06 -17.93 -3.25
CA ASP A 45 -12.35 -18.44 -1.90
C ASP A 45 -12.52 -17.29 -0.89
N PRO A 46 -13.71 -16.67 -0.85
CA PRO A 46 -13.98 -15.57 0.06
C PRO A 46 -13.93 -15.96 1.53
N GLN A 47 -14.19 -17.23 1.86
CA GLN A 47 -14.16 -17.69 3.25
C GLN A 47 -12.73 -17.78 3.77
N THR A 48 -11.83 -18.31 2.96
CA THR A 48 -10.41 -18.36 3.29
C THR A 48 -9.79 -16.96 3.32
N PHE A 49 -10.17 -16.07 2.40
CA PHE A 49 -9.69 -14.69 2.40
C PHE A 49 -10.01 -13.96 3.71
N ARG A 50 -11.20 -14.17 4.27
CA ARG A 50 -11.59 -13.59 5.57
C ARG A 50 -10.83 -14.12 6.78
N LYS A 51 -10.10 -15.23 6.66
CA LYS A 51 -9.26 -15.78 7.72
C LYS A 51 -7.90 -15.10 7.82
N LEU A 52 -7.51 -14.27 6.85
CA LEU A 52 -6.30 -13.47 6.95
C LEU A 52 -6.31 -12.63 8.22
N LYS A 53 -5.17 -12.54 8.89
CA LYS A 53 -5.03 -11.73 10.12
C LYS A 53 -5.34 -10.27 9.83
N ARG A 54 -4.81 -9.75 8.72
CA ARG A 54 -5.11 -8.43 8.17
C ARG A 54 -4.64 -8.31 6.71
N VAL A 55 -5.27 -7.40 5.99
CA VAL A 55 -4.84 -6.92 4.68
C VAL A 55 -4.45 -5.46 4.82
N VAL A 56 -3.26 -5.10 4.38
CA VAL A 56 -2.76 -3.71 4.38
C VAL A 56 -2.52 -3.30 2.93
N ILE A 57 -3.13 -2.22 2.47
CA ILE A 57 -2.95 -1.75 1.10
C ILE A 57 -2.42 -0.31 1.06
N MET A 58 -1.57 -0.03 0.05
CA MET A 58 -1.40 1.33 -0.43
C MET A 58 -2.46 1.59 -1.48
N GLY A 59 -3.31 2.58 -1.23
CA GLY A 59 -4.37 2.95 -2.18
C GLY A 59 -5.40 3.90 -1.61
N GLY A 60 -6.05 4.62 -2.50
CA GLY A 60 -7.10 5.56 -2.14
C GLY A 60 -6.62 6.98 -1.85
N SER A 61 -7.61 7.86 -1.78
CA SER A 61 -7.45 9.30 -1.57
C SER A 61 -8.70 9.77 -0.82
N ILE A 62 -8.60 9.97 0.49
CA ILE A 62 -9.77 10.23 1.34
C ILE A 62 -10.00 11.74 1.50
N ASP A 63 -9.03 12.44 2.05
CA ASP A 63 -9.10 13.89 2.30
C ASP A 63 -8.08 14.66 1.44
N ARG A 64 -7.11 13.95 0.83
CA ARG A 64 -6.00 14.53 0.08
C ARG A 64 -5.72 13.75 -1.21
N GLY A 65 -5.65 14.46 -2.34
CA GLY A 65 -5.21 13.90 -3.63
C GLY A 65 -3.70 13.99 -3.84
N TYR A 66 -3.23 13.61 -5.05
CA TYR A 66 -1.82 13.76 -5.44
C TYR A 66 -1.37 15.21 -5.36
N GLY A 67 -0.17 15.44 -4.87
CA GLY A 67 0.39 16.78 -4.77
C GLY A 67 1.74 16.81 -4.05
N ASP A 68 2.19 18.00 -3.74
CA ASP A 68 3.35 18.18 -2.88
C ASP A 68 2.93 18.00 -1.41
N PRO A 69 3.56 17.10 -0.65
CA PRO A 69 3.25 16.91 0.78
C PRO A 69 3.46 18.16 1.63
N TYR A 70 4.31 19.10 1.15
CA TYR A 70 4.62 20.35 1.84
C TYR A 70 3.75 21.53 1.38
N ALA A 71 2.93 21.35 0.35
CA ALA A 71 1.95 22.33 -0.11
C ALA A 71 0.56 22.10 0.53
N PRO A 72 -0.36 23.08 0.43
CA PRO A 72 -1.74 22.86 0.83
C PRO A 72 -2.34 21.60 0.17
N PRO A 73 -3.19 20.84 0.89
CA PRO A 73 -3.78 19.62 0.36
C PRO A 73 -4.55 19.88 -0.94
N THR A 74 -4.30 19.05 -1.94
CA THR A 74 -5.14 18.99 -3.14
C THR A 74 -6.43 18.26 -2.84
N ARG A 75 -7.47 18.47 -3.64
CA ARG A 75 -8.73 17.73 -3.50
C ARG A 75 -8.52 16.24 -3.74
N PRO A 76 -9.27 15.36 -3.05
CA PRO A 76 -9.28 13.94 -3.34
C PRO A 76 -9.53 13.66 -4.83
N GLN A 77 -8.91 12.60 -5.34
CA GLN A 77 -9.02 12.17 -6.73
C GLN A 77 -8.85 10.65 -6.83
N PRO A 78 -9.24 10.00 -7.94
CA PRO A 78 -9.00 8.58 -8.11
C PRO A 78 -7.51 8.26 -7.95
N GLU A 79 -7.20 7.35 -7.01
CA GLU A 79 -5.83 6.92 -6.80
C GLU A 79 -5.50 5.74 -7.73
N TRP A 80 -4.26 5.67 -8.19
CA TRP A 80 -3.82 4.78 -9.26
C TRP A 80 -4.14 3.30 -9.01
N ASN A 81 -3.83 2.78 -7.82
CA ASN A 81 -4.06 1.37 -7.50
C ASN A 81 -5.55 1.03 -7.46
N ILE A 82 -6.37 1.95 -6.95
CA ILE A 82 -7.82 1.78 -6.86
C ILE A 82 -8.47 1.93 -8.25
N MET A 83 -8.11 2.98 -9.01
CA MET A 83 -8.79 3.25 -10.27
C MET A 83 -8.43 2.26 -11.39
N ASN A 84 -7.28 1.60 -11.31
CA ASN A 84 -6.89 0.60 -12.32
C ASN A 84 -7.58 -0.75 -12.16
N ASP A 85 -8.25 -0.99 -11.03
CA ASP A 85 -9.16 -2.14 -10.87
C ASP A 85 -10.25 -1.85 -9.84
N VAL A 86 -11.17 -0.98 -10.21
CA VAL A 86 -12.33 -0.60 -9.38
C VAL A 86 -13.14 -1.80 -8.89
N PRO A 87 -13.47 -2.81 -9.73
CA PRO A 87 -14.23 -3.96 -9.26
C PRO A 87 -13.54 -4.74 -8.15
N SER A 88 -12.23 -4.95 -8.25
CA SER A 88 -11.47 -5.66 -7.20
C SER A 88 -11.34 -4.83 -5.93
N ALA A 89 -11.18 -3.51 -6.06
CA ALA A 89 -11.22 -2.61 -4.91
C ALA A 89 -12.56 -2.67 -4.19
N GLN A 90 -13.67 -2.56 -4.91
CA GLN A 90 -15.01 -2.68 -4.32
C GLN A 90 -15.22 -4.02 -3.60
N LYS A 91 -14.75 -5.14 -4.18
CA LYS A 91 -14.78 -6.46 -3.53
C LYS A 91 -13.97 -6.49 -2.24
N LEU A 92 -12.78 -5.89 -2.24
CA LEU A 92 -11.93 -5.85 -1.06
C LEU A 92 -12.59 -5.08 0.09
N PHE A 93 -13.10 -3.88 -0.17
CA PHE A 93 -13.78 -3.07 0.85
C PHE A 93 -15.08 -3.70 1.35
N ALA A 94 -15.73 -4.56 0.55
CA ALA A 94 -16.92 -5.32 0.94
C ALA A 94 -16.60 -6.70 1.55
N SER A 95 -15.34 -7.14 1.57
CA SER A 95 -14.96 -8.52 1.90
C SER A 95 -15.16 -8.91 3.35
N GLY A 96 -15.14 -7.94 4.28
CA GLY A 96 -15.20 -8.18 5.71
C GLY A 96 -13.89 -8.69 6.33
N VAL A 97 -12.76 -8.70 5.57
CA VAL A 97 -11.42 -8.93 6.13
C VAL A 97 -11.00 -7.72 6.97
N PRO A 98 -10.17 -7.89 8.03
CA PRO A 98 -9.54 -6.75 8.70
C PRO A 98 -8.67 -5.98 7.69
N LEU A 99 -9.18 -4.84 7.20
CA LEU A 99 -8.57 -4.04 6.14
C LEU A 99 -7.94 -2.76 6.70
N TYR A 100 -6.68 -2.52 6.34
CA TYR A 100 -5.91 -1.34 6.68
C TYR A 100 -5.50 -0.62 5.40
N VAL A 101 -5.72 0.68 5.33
CA VAL A 101 -5.52 1.48 4.12
C VAL A 101 -4.54 2.60 4.40
N MET A 102 -3.48 2.66 3.60
CA MET A 102 -2.47 3.71 3.56
C MET A 102 -2.71 4.54 2.30
N PRO A 103 -3.61 5.56 2.35
CA PRO A 103 -3.97 6.34 1.16
C PRO A 103 -2.95 7.43 0.87
N LEU A 104 -3.18 8.21 -0.20
CA LEU A 104 -2.37 9.39 -0.54
C LEU A 104 -2.24 10.38 0.62
N ASP A 105 -3.18 10.38 1.52
CA ASP A 105 -3.22 11.23 2.72
C ASP A 105 -1.96 11.09 3.59
N SER A 106 -1.42 9.87 3.68
CA SER A 106 -0.31 9.53 4.56
C SER A 106 0.95 9.02 3.87
N THR A 107 0.91 8.78 2.54
CA THR A 107 1.97 8.05 1.84
C THR A 107 2.80 8.91 0.88
N GLN A 108 2.53 10.19 0.75
CA GLN A 108 3.28 11.07 -0.16
C GLN A 108 4.63 11.51 0.45
N LEU A 109 5.51 10.54 0.74
CA LEU A 109 6.77 10.71 1.44
C LEU A 109 7.92 10.88 0.44
N LYS A 110 8.40 12.10 0.23
CA LYS A 110 9.48 12.38 -0.72
C LYS A 110 10.83 11.95 -0.19
N LEU A 111 11.50 11.05 -0.91
CA LEU A 111 12.90 10.71 -0.68
C LEU A 111 13.77 11.82 -1.27
N ASP A 112 13.97 12.89 -0.49
CA ASP A 112 14.72 14.07 -0.90
C ASP A 112 16.21 13.76 -1.19
N GLU A 113 16.94 14.76 -1.67
CA GLU A 113 18.32 14.61 -2.07
C GLU A 113 19.22 14.16 -0.92
N VAL A 114 19.06 14.73 0.26
CA VAL A 114 19.89 14.39 1.43
C VAL A 114 19.72 12.94 1.83
N ARG A 115 18.47 12.46 1.87
CA ARG A 115 18.14 11.07 2.21
C ARG A 115 18.58 10.10 1.10
N ARG A 116 18.46 10.48 -0.17
CA ARG A 116 18.96 9.69 -1.30
C ARG A 116 20.48 9.54 -1.25
N GLU A 117 21.22 10.64 -1.08
CA GLU A 117 22.66 10.59 -0.98
C GLU A 117 23.14 9.75 0.19
N PHE A 118 22.46 9.84 1.34
CA PHE A 118 22.76 8.96 2.47
C PHE A 118 22.66 7.49 2.05
N LEU A 119 21.57 7.07 1.38
CA LEU A 119 21.40 5.68 0.93
C LEU A 119 22.45 5.28 -0.12
N PHE A 120 22.70 6.11 -1.12
CA PHE A 120 23.59 5.78 -2.22
C PHE A 120 25.03 5.62 -1.79
N ARG A 121 25.43 6.27 -0.69
CA ARG A 121 26.77 6.11 -0.10
C ARG A 121 26.97 4.84 0.74
N GLN A 122 25.91 4.06 1.01
CA GLN A 122 26.03 2.85 1.84
C GLN A 122 26.75 1.69 1.13
N SER A 123 26.80 1.70 -0.20
CA SER A 123 27.52 0.71 -1.02
C SER A 123 27.14 -0.74 -0.67
N THR A 124 25.87 -1.00 -0.47
CA THR A 124 25.30 -2.35 -0.34
C THR A 124 24.69 -2.78 -1.67
N ALA A 125 24.53 -4.07 -1.91
CA ALA A 125 23.88 -4.57 -3.14
C ALA A 125 22.48 -3.97 -3.36
N LEU A 126 21.74 -3.72 -2.26
CA LEU A 126 20.41 -3.09 -2.31
C LEU A 126 20.53 -1.61 -2.69
N THR A 127 21.38 -0.84 -2.02
CA THR A 127 21.50 0.60 -2.27
C THR A 127 22.16 0.89 -3.63
N ASP A 128 23.07 0.04 -4.10
CA ASP A 128 23.64 0.13 -5.45
C ASP A 128 22.57 -0.13 -6.52
N SER A 129 21.70 -1.11 -6.29
CA SER A 129 20.55 -1.37 -7.17
C SER A 129 19.57 -0.19 -7.20
N LEU A 130 19.26 0.40 -6.04
CA LEU A 130 18.42 1.60 -5.96
C LEU A 130 19.06 2.79 -6.68
N THR A 131 20.37 2.97 -6.56
CA THR A 131 21.11 4.03 -7.25
C THR A 131 21.00 3.86 -8.78
N LEU A 132 21.21 2.64 -9.27
CA LEU A 132 21.07 2.34 -10.70
C LEU A 132 19.63 2.61 -11.19
N LEU A 133 18.61 2.12 -10.48
CA LEU A 133 17.21 2.34 -10.82
C LEU A 133 16.85 3.82 -10.81
N TYR A 134 17.36 4.60 -9.85
CA TYR A 134 17.15 6.04 -9.80
C TYR A 134 17.70 6.76 -11.05
N HIS A 135 18.90 6.40 -11.48
CA HIS A 135 19.49 6.96 -12.72
C HIS A 135 18.71 6.55 -13.97
N LEU A 136 18.27 5.30 -14.07
CA LEU A 136 17.47 4.81 -15.18
C LEU A 136 16.08 5.46 -15.21
N TRP A 137 15.52 5.83 -14.08
CA TRP A 137 14.21 6.47 -13.97
C TRP A 137 14.22 7.98 -14.28
N GLY A 138 15.36 8.58 -14.58
CA GLY A 138 15.50 9.98 -14.96
C GLY A 138 15.75 10.93 -13.79
N GLN A 139 16.22 10.41 -12.67
CA GLN A 139 16.71 11.19 -11.53
C GLN A 139 15.67 12.16 -10.91
N GLN A 140 14.41 11.83 -11.00
CA GLN A 140 13.35 12.59 -10.34
C GLN A 140 13.30 12.26 -8.85
N THR A 141 12.83 13.19 -8.01
CA THR A 141 12.64 12.92 -6.58
C THR A 141 11.56 11.85 -6.38
N PRO A 142 11.91 10.65 -5.90
CA PRO A 142 10.94 9.60 -5.66
C PRO A 142 9.98 9.96 -4.53
N THR A 143 8.70 9.62 -4.71
CA THR A 143 7.73 9.61 -3.62
C THR A 143 7.50 8.17 -3.19
N LEU A 144 7.73 7.90 -1.91
CA LEU A 144 7.68 6.56 -1.32
C LEU A 144 6.26 6.25 -0.85
N PHE A 145 5.35 5.99 -1.80
CA PHE A 145 3.96 5.62 -1.48
C PHE A 145 3.88 4.26 -0.79
N ASP A 146 4.40 3.23 -1.44
CA ASP A 146 4.26 1.82 -1.08
C ASP A 146 5.02 1.40 0.19
N PRO A 147 6.22 1.93 0.47
CA PRO A 147 6.98 1.52 1.64
C PRO A 147 6.26 1.75 2.97
N MET A 148 5.31 2.68 3.05
CA MET A 148 4.49 2.88 4.25
C MET A 148 3.66 1.64 4.60
N THR A 149 3.18 0.89 3.60
CA THR A 149 2.44 -0.36 3.82
C THR A 149 3.28 -1.39 4.57
N ILE A 150 4.55 -1.53 4.18
CA ILE A 150 5.48 -2.46 4.83
C ILE A 150 5.93 -1.92 6.20
N ALA A 151 6.17 -0.61 6.30
CA ALA A 151 6.51 0.03 7.55
C ALA A 151 5.40 -0.16 8.61
N PHE A 152 4.13 0.01 8.21
CA PHE A 152 2.98 -0.22 9.07
C PHE A 152 2.84 -1.69 9.51
N LEU A 153 3.17 -2.65 8.64
CA LEU A 153 3.16 -4.08 9.01
C LEU A 153 4.18 -4.37 10.11
N ASP A 154 5.34 -3.74 10.10
CA ASP A 154 6.41 -3.90 11.10
C ASP A 154 6.14 -3.08 12.38
N ASP A 155 5.79 -1.79 12.23
CA ASP A 155 5.43 -0.90 13.33
C ASP A 155 4.19 -0.05 13.01
N PRO A 156 3.01 -0.45 13.49
CA PRO A 156 1.77 0.30 13.26
C PRO A 156 1.75 1.74 13.81
N LYS A 157 2.66 2.09 14.71
CA LYS A 157 2.75 3.45 15.26
C LYS A 157 3.21 4.48 14.22
N LEU A 158 3.88 4.04 13.15
CA LEU A 158 4.33 4.91 12.07
C LEU A 158 3.19 5.54 11.29
N CYS A 159 2.00 4.92 11.33
CA CYS A 159 0.83 5.37 10.61
C CYS A 159 -0.45 5.09 11.43
N PRO A 160 -0.77 5.90 12.45
CA PRO A 160 -1.96 5.71 13.27
C PRO A 160 -3.23 5.68 12.43
N VAL A 161 -4.08 4.69 12.67
CA VAL A 161 -5.29 4.47 11.88
C VAL A 161 -6.55 4.84 12.65
N GLN A 162 -7.60 5.15 11.89
CA GLN A 162 -8.95 5.37 12.42
C GLN A 162 -9.98 4.59 11.60
N PRO A 163 -11.09 4.15 12.23
CA PRO A 163 -12.15 3.44 11.54
C PRO A 163 -12.93 4.38 10.61
N ILE A 164 -13.05 4.01 9.34
CA ILE A 164 -13.80 4.77 8.33
C ILE A 164 -14.65 3.80 7.52
N ASP A 165 -15.89 4.20 7.21
CA ASP A 165 -16.67 3.62 6.12
C ASP A 165 -16.14 4.19 4.80
N VAL A 166 -15.48 3.37 4.00
CA VAL A 166 -14.92 3.76 2.70
C VAL A 166 -15.76 3.17 1.58
N VAL A 167 -16.27 4.04 0.71
CA VAL A 167 -17.03 3.67 -0.47
C VAL A 167 -16.20 3.92 -1.71
N VAL A 168 -15.98 2.89 -2.51
CA VAL A 168 -15.29 3.01 -3.82
C VAL A 168 -16.34 3.19 -4.91
N ASP A 169 -16.37 4.36 -5.54
CA ASP A 169 -17.30 4.65 -6.63
C ASP A 169 -16.86 4.02 -7.97
N GLY A 170 -17.72 4.12 -8.98
CA GLY A 170 -17.45 3.56 -10.32
C GLY A 170 -16.29 4.22 -11.08
N LYS A 171 -15.72 5.33 -10.56
CA LYS A 171 -14.57 6.03 -11.13
C LYS A 171 -13.28 5.80 -10.34
N GLY A 172 -13.34 5.01 -9.27
CA GLY A 172 -12.19 4.75 -8.40
C GLY A 172 -11.94 5.83 -7.34
N MET A 173 -12.91 6.71 -7.07
CA MET A 173 -12.87 7.58 -5.91
C MET A 173 -13.09 6.75 -4.64
N THR A 174 -12.34 7.06 -3.59
CA THR A 174 -12.54 6.51 -2.25
C THR A 174 -13.18 7.55 -1.36
N LEU A 175 -14.49 7.42 -1.17
CA LEU A 175 -15.33 8.40 -0.50
C LEU A 175 -15.62 7.97 0.94
N ARG A 176 -15.81 8.92 1.85
CA ARG A 176 -16.35 8.64 3.17
C ARG A 176 -17.83 8.30 3.04
N GLY A 177 -18.20 7.10 3.47
CA GLY A 177 -19.60 6.69 3.60
C GLY A 177 -20.21 7.12 4.93
N THR A 178 -21.45 6.72 5.15
CA THR A 178 -22.21 6.96 6.38
C THR A 178 -22.58 5.68 7.11
N GLY A 179 -22.07 4.54 6.64
CA GLY A 179 -22.31 3.22 7.19
C GLY A 179 -21.37 2.85 8.34
N ALA A 180 -21.40 1.59 8.72
CA ALA A 180 -20.43 1.05 9.67
C ALA A 180 -19.02 1.02 9.04
N PRO A 181 -17.95 1.33 9.81
CA PRO A 181 -16.60 1.30 9.30
C PRO A 181 -16.22 -0.07 8.72
N ASN A 182 -15.68 -0.07 7.51
CA ASN A 182 -15.20 -1.26 6.81
C ASN A 182 -13.68 -1.30 6.65
N ALA A 183 -12.97 -0.24 7.02
CA ALA A 183 -11.53 -0.15 6.97
C ALA A 183 -10.95 0.67 8.13
N GLN A 184 -9.69 0.37 8.47
CA GLN A 184 -8.83 1.17 9.33
C GLN A 184 -7.93 2.02 8.43
N VAL A 185 -8.06 3.33 8.44
CA VAL A 185 -7.42 4.22 7.47
C VAL A 185 -6.40 5.12 8.17
N CYS A 186 -5.17 5.17 7.66
CA CYS A 186 -4.17 6.12 8.11
C CYS A 186 -4.27 7.42 7.31
N LEU A 187 -4.75 8.49 7.92
CA LEU A 187 -4.83 9.81 7.27
C LEU A 187 -3.58 10.67 7.49
N HIS A 188 -2.80 10.36 8.52
CA HIS A 188 -1.60 11.13 8.87
C HIS A 188 -0.51 10.18 9.32
N SER A 189 0.66 10.25 8.70
CA SER A 189 1.87 9.59 9.14
C SER A 189 2.85 10.61 9.74
N ASP A 190 3.82 10.10 10.52
CA ASP A 190 4.98 10.88 10.94
C ASP A 190 6.12 10.67 9.92
N PRO A 191 6.43 11.65 9.04
CA PRO A 191 7.46 11.50 8.04
C PRO A 191 8.86 11.25 8.63
N GLU A 192 9.21 11.91 9.74
CA GLU A 192 10.54 11.75 10.34
C GLU A 192 10.69 10.37 11.00
N ALA A 193 9.69 9.89 11.70
CA ALA A 193 9.68 8.52 12.23
C ALA A 193 9.74 7.49 11.11
N PHE A 194 8.98 7.70 10.03
CA PHE A 194 9.02 6.83 8.85
C PHE A 194 10.43 6.82 8.21
N PHE A 195 11.03 7.97 7.94
CA PHE A 195 12.34 8.01 7.32
C PHE A 195 13.44 7.44 8.22
N LYS A 196 13.37 7.65 9.52
CA LYS A 196 14.27 6.98 10.47
C LYS A 196 14.17 5.46 10.36
N PHE A 197 12.95 4.91 10.29
CA PHE A 197 12.70 3.50 10.10
C PHE A 197 13.22 3.02 8.73
N TYR A 198 12.79 3.67 7.64
CA TYR A 198 13.10 3.29 6.26
C TYR A 198 14.60 3.29 5.99
N LEU A 199 15.28 4.41 6.31
CA LEU A 199 16.72 4.53 6.10
C LEU A 199 17.49 3.50 6.94
N GLY A 200 17.08 3.27 8.19
CA GLY A 200 17.67 2.25 9.05
C GLY A 200 17.56 0.84 8.48
N ARG A 201 16.45 0.51 7.80
CA ARG A 201 16.24 -0.82 7.20
C ARG A 201 16.96 -0.99 5.86
N VAL A 202 16.97 0.05 5.02
CA VAL A 202 17.58 -0.02 3.66
C VAL A 202 19.09 0.13 3.71
N ALA A 203 19.63 0.88 4.67
CA ALA A 203 21.06 1.10 4.80
C ALA A 203 21.83 -0.05 5.47
N THR A 204 21.13 -0.97 6.15
CA THR A 204 21.80 -2.11 6.82
C THR A 204 22.17 -3.22 5.84
N ARG A 205 23.34 -3.84 6.06
CA ARG A 205 23.85 -4.99 5.31
C ARG A 205 23.16 -6.28 5.70
#